data_21bad3477071f3fef8e19cb91142c560
#
_entry.id   21bad3477071f3fef8e19cb91142c560
#
_cell.length_a   1.000
_cell.length_b   1.000
_cell.length_c   1.000
_cell.angle_alpha   90.00
_cell.angle_beta   90.00
_cell.angle_gamma   90.00
#
_symmetry.space_group_name_H-M   'P 1'
#
loop_
_entity.id
_entity.type
_entity.pdbx_description
1 polymer ?
#
loop_
_entity_poly.entity_id
_entity_poly.type
_entity_poly.pdbx_seq_one_letter_code
_entity_poly.pdbx_strand_id
1 'polypeptide(L)'
;MVDVNPSLDDGLPIDGPVHSASAWAGLRDRVVEGTPSLRALLNNDPDRGKQLGIKCVDILVDLSRQHLTDEVLGHLQDLARQRRVVETLGRVLAGDTVNGSENQAASHGALRDRTGKPSGSDIEAARRTFDRMTDLATAIRDGKATGATGHRITALVHLGIGGSHLGPALAVDALKHHTHPDVTIRFSSAIDTDDLDEALSGLDPQSTLVVVCSKSFTTIETLKALDAALDWLTADLGDVAIDHVIAVTTAVRQAQDRGIQDDH
;
A
#
# COMPACT_ATOMS: atom_id res chain seq x y z
N MET A 1 26.89 -10.32 10.43
CA MET A 1 27.11 -10.56 8.99
C MET A 1 26.86 -12.04 8.82
N VAL A 2 25.72 -12.43 8.25
CA VAL A 2 25.43 -13.86 8.03
C VAL A 2 26.18 -14.26 6.75
N ASP A 3 27.15 -15.19 6.87
CA ASP A 3 27.84 -15.75 5.73
C ASP A 3 26.85 -16.48 4.82
N VAL A 4 26.59 -15.90 3.67
CA VAL A 4 25.71 -16.51 2.65
C VAL A 4 26.58 -17.50 1.86
N ASN A 5 26.47 -18.79 2.18
CA ASN A 5 27.10 -19.85 1.41
C ASN A 5 26.42 -19.97 0.03
N PRO A 6 27.12 -19.74 -1.11
CA PRO A 6 26.51 -19.68 -2.43
C PRO A 6 26.21 -21.03 -3.10
N SER A 7 26.31 -22.15 -2.40
CA SER A 7 26.38 -23.48 -3.04
C SER A 7 25.10 -24.32 -3.03
N LEU A 8 23.91 -23.72 -2.84
CA LEU A 8 22.62 -24.43 -2.91
C LEU A 8 21.72 -23.90 -4.03
N ASP A 9 22.23 -23.88 -5.27
CA ASP A 9 21.38 -23.75 -6.45
C ASP A 9 20.99 -25.17 -6.88
N ASP A 10 19.83 -25.65 -6.43
CA ASP A 10 19.28 -26.96 -6.83
C ASP A 10 18.60 -26.93 -8.19
N GLY A 11 18.76 -25.85 -8.95
CA GLY A 11 18.30 -25.72 -10.33
C GLY A 11 16.78 -25.60 -10.48
N LEU A 12 16.05 -25.41 -9.36
CA LEU A 12 14.61 -25.23 -9.42
C LEU A 12 14.25 -23.87 -10.08
N PRO A 13 13.28 -23.87 -11.00
CA PRO A 13 12.84 -22.62 -11.60
C PRO A 13 12.25 -21.70 -10.51
N ILE A 14 12.60 -20.42 -10.57
CA ILE A 14 12.07 -19.39 -9.66
C ILE A 14 10.53 -19.39 -9.68
N ASP A 15 9.94 -19.68 -10.84
CA ASP A 15 8.52 -19.65 -11.11
C ASP A 15 7.77 -20.93 -10.73
N GLY A 16 8.46 -21.98 -10.27
CA GLY A 16 7.83 -23.23 -9.83
C GLY A 16 7.09 -23.04 -8.50
N PRO A 17 6.13 -23.95 -8.17
CA PRO A 17 5.38 -23.84 -6.92
C PRO A 17 6.31 -24.01 -5.71
N VAL A 18 6.09 -23.23 -4.66
CA VAL A 18 6.93 -23.19 -3.45
C VAL A 18 7.09 -24.57 -2.78
N HIS A 19 6.05 -25.39 -2.86
CA HIS A 19 6.04 -26.72 -2.27
C HIS A 19 6.92 -27.75 -2.99
N SER A 20 7.47 -27.41 -4.17
CA SER A 20 8.45 -28.26 -4.86
C SER A 20 9.87 -28.12 -4.30
N ALA A 21 10.14 -27.07 -3.52
CA ALA A 21 11.42 -26.87 -2.87
C ALA A 21 11.67 -27.91 -1.76
N SER A 22 12.87 -28.50 -1.69
CA SER A 22 13.19 -29.53 -0.68
C SER A 22 13.09 -28.99 0.76
N ALA A 23 13.45 -27.75 0.99
CA ALA A 23 13.31 -27.10 2.29
C ALA A 23 11.83 -26.96 2.74
N TRP A 24 10.88 -26.92 1.82
CA TRP A 24 9.45 -26.94 2.14
C TRP A 24 9.01 -28.24 2.81
N ALA A 25 9.59 -29.39 2.38
CA ALA A 25 9.31 -30.69 3.00
C ALA A 25 9.73 -30.70 4.47
N GLY A 26 10.92 -30.18 4.79
CA GLY A 26 11.38 -30.05 6.17
C GLY A 26 10.45 -29.20 7.04
N LEU A 27 9.96 -28.07 6.54
CA LEU A 27 8.99 -27.23 7.26
C LEU A 27 7.66 -27.97 7.49
N ARG A 28 7.16 -28.66 6.48
CA ARG A 28 5.92 -29.44 6.59
C ARG A 28 6.05 -30.55 7.62
N ASP A 29 7.16 -31.29 7.61
CA ASP A 29 7.41 -32.39 8.53
C ASP A 29 7.48 -31.89 9.99
N ARG A 30 8.07 -30.71 10.22
CA ARG A 30 8.06 -30.05 11.55
C ARG A 30 6.66 -29.71 12.03
N VAL A 31 5.77 -29.24 11.13
CA VAL A 31 4.38 -28.96 11.49
C VAL A 31 3.64 -30.25 11.87
N VAL A 32 3.89 -31.37 11.16
CA VAL A 32 3.28 -32.67 11.45
C VAL A 32 3.77 -33.25 12.78
N GLU A 33 5.05 -33.08 13.11
CA GLU A 33 5.63 -33.52 14.38
C GLU A 33 5.17 -32.68 15.58
N GLY A 34 4.62 -31.51 15.32
CA GLY A 34 4.15 -30.57 16.33
C GLY A 34 5.18 -29.47 16.65
N THR A 35 4.70 -28.26 16.83
CA THR A 35 5.52 -27.11 17.21
C THR A 35 5.47 -26.90 18.74
N PRO A 36 6.60 -26.60 19.39
CA PRO A 36 6.61 -26.24 20.80
C PRO A 36 5.69 -25.05 21.08
N SER A 37 5.04 -25.01 22.22
CA SER A 37 4.26 -23.85 22.62
C SER A 37 5.18 -22.62 22.76
N LEU A 38 4.67 -21.43 22.45
CA LEU A 38 5.43 -20.19 22.61
C LEU A 38 5.95 -20.01 24.05
N ARG A 39 5.15 -20.41 25.05
CA ARG A 39 5.57 -20.41 26.45
C ARG A 39 6.79 -21.31 26.69
N ALA A 40 6.81 -22.51 26.11
CA ALA A 40 7.94 -23.41 26.23
C ALA A 40 9.20 -22.82 25.56
N LEU A 41 9.07 -22.22 24.37
CA LEU A 41 10.17 -21.56 23.68
C LEU A 41 10.76 -20.41 24.50
N LEU A 42 9.94 -19.58 25.11
CA LEU A 42 10.39 -18.45 25.94
C LEU A 42 11.00 -18.89 27.27
N ASN A 43 10.47 -19.95 27.89
CA ASN A 43 11.00 -20.46 29.16
C ASN A 43 12.34 -21.21 28.99
N ASN A 44 12.52 -21.89 27.86
CA ASN A 44 13.72 -22.68 27.60
C ASN A 44 14.90 -21.86 27.05
N ASP A 45 14.64 -20.64 26.57
CA ASP A 45 15.66 -19.75 26.02
C ASP A 45 15.47 -18.29 26.53
N PRO A 46 16.10 -17.95 27.66
CA PRO A 46 16.02 -16.60 28.23
C PRO A 46 16.62 -15.51 27.33
N ASP A 47 17.54 -15.84 26.44
CA ASP A 47 18.20 -14.89 25.55
C ASP A 47 17.50 -14.78 24.17
N ARG A 48 16.40 -15.50 23.98
CA ARG A 48 15.63 -15.56 22.73
C ARG A 48 15.30 -14.17 22.17
N GLY A 49 14.94 -13.21 23.00
CA GLY A 49 14.64 -11.85 22.58
C GLY A 49 15.84 -11.11 21.95
N LYS A 50 17.07 -11.43 22.40
CA LYS A 50 18.30 -10.89 21.83
C LYS A 50 18.70 -11.62 20.54
N GLN A 51 18.53 -12.95 20.51
CA GLN A 51 18.94 -13.79 19.37
C GLN A 51 18.03 -13.57 18.18
N LEU A 52 16.71 -13.39 18.41
CA LEU A 52 15.69 -13.20 17.37
C LEU A 52 15.28 -11.73 17.18
N GLY A 53 16.03 -10.80 17.77
CA GLY A 53 15.90 -9.36 17.52
C GLY A 53 16.80 -8.93 16.36
N ILE A 54 16.22 -8.38 15.30
CA ILE A 54 16.96 -7.87 14.13
C ILE A 54 16.80 -6.37 14.06
N LYS A 55 17.92 -5.64 14.19
CA LYS A 55 17.91 -4.19 13.99
C LYS A 55 18.35 -3.85 12.57
N CYS A 56 17.50 -3.14 11.85
CA CYS A 56 17.79 -2.65 10.50
C CYS A 56 17.46 -1.15 10.45
N VAL A 57 18.47 -0.32 10.31
CA VAL A 57 18.34 1.15 10.39
C VAL A 57 17.68 1.55 11.72
N ASP A 58 16.50 2.15 11.69
CA ASP A 58 15.74 2.56 12.88
C ASP A 58 14.56 1.62 13.21
N ILE A 59 14.51 0.45 12.54
CA ILE A 59 13.47 -0.56 12.77
C ILE A 59 14.07 -1.71 13.57
N LEU A 60 13.39 -2.10 14.65
CA LEU A 60 13.65 -3.33 15.39
C LEU A 60 12.55 -4.35 15.05
N VAL A 61 12.95 -5.47 14.46
CA VAL A 61 12.06 -6.61 14.21
C VAL A 61 12.30 -7.64 15.31
N ASP A 62 11.32 -7.87 16.17
CA ASP A 62 11.37 -8.87 17.23
C ASP A 62 10.60 -10.12 16.80
N LEU A 63 11.33 -11.18 16.50
CA LEU A 63 10.80 -12.50 16.12
C LEU A 63 10.70 -13.47 17.32
N SER A 64 11.03 -13.05 18.54
CA SER A 64 11.05 -13.93 19.71
C SER A 64 9.70 -14.58 20.03
N ARG A 65 8.60 -13.95 19.62
CA ARG A 65 7.22 -14.42 19.80
C ARG A 65 6.67 -15.19 18.61
N GLN A 66 7.54 -15.61 17.69
CA GLN A 66 7.17 -16.52 16.61
C GLN A 66 7.50 -17.97 17.00
N HIS A 67 6.83 -18.95 16.40
CA HIS A 67 7.12 -20.38 16.60
C HIS A 67 8.40 -20.80 15.84
N LEU A 68 9.48 -20.07 16.04
CA LEU A 68 10.79 -20.32 15.43
C LEU A 68 11.67 -21.11 16.38
N THR A 69 12.17 -22.25 15.93
CA THR A 69 13.33 -22.93 16.47
C THR A 69 14.51 -22.72 15.51
N ASP A 70 15.73 -23.03 15.93
CA ASP A 70 16.91 -22.94 15.04
C ASP A 70 16.72 -23.78 13.78
N GLU A 71 16.10 -24.97 13.93
CA GLU A 71 15.81 -25.87 12.83
C GLU A 71 14.79 -25.26 11.85
N VAL A 72 13.68 -24.71 12.36
CA VAL A 72 12.67 -24.02 11.53
C VAL A 72 13.30 -22.81 10.83
N LEU A 73 14.12 -22.05 11.53
CA LEU A 73 14.82 -20.91 10.95
C LEU A 73 15.78 -21.35 9.84
N GLY A 74 16.51 -22.47 10.05
CA GLY A 74 17.37 -23.07 9.03
C GLY A 74 16.58 -23.44 7.76
N HIS A 75 15.46 -24.16 7.91
CA HIS A 75 14.60 -24.50 6.77
C HIS A 75 14.04 -23.29 6.05
N LEU A 76 13.64 -22.23 6.78
CA LEU A 76 13.16 -20.99 6.17
C LEU A 76 14.28 -20.28 5.39
N GLN A 77 15.49 -20.26 5.90
CA GLN A 77 16.64 -19.70 5.20
C GLN A 77 17.00 -20.51 3.95
N ASP A 78 16.96 -21.84 4.04
CA ASP A 78 17.18 -22.71 2.88
C ASP A 78 16.10 -22.54 1.82
N LEU A 79 14.84 -22.43 2.24
CA LEU A 79 13.75 -22.11 1.33
C LEU A 79 13.94 -20.77 0.63
N ALA A 80 14.35 -19.74 1.37
CA ALA A 80 14.65 -18.43 0.80
C ALA A 80 15.81 -18.48 -0.22
N ARG A 81 16.84 -19.29 0.03
CA ARG A 81 17.95 -19.51 -0.92
C ARG A 81 17.46 -20.26 -2.15
N GLN A 82 16.76 -21.40 -1.97
CA GLN A 82 16.21 -22.20 -3.08
C GLN A 82 15.26 -21.39 -3.97
N ARG A 83 14.51 -20.45 -3.37
CA ARG A 83 13.59 -19.55 -4.09
C ARG A 83 14.27 -18.25 -4.55
N ARG A 84 15.60 -18.12 -4.36
CA ARG A 84 16.40 -16.97 -4.82
C ARG A 84 15.79 -15.62 -4.41
N VAL A 85 15.29 -15.53 -3.17
CA VAL A 85 14.51 -14.37 -2.69
C VAL A 85 15.31 -13.07 -2.82
N VAL A 86 16.61 -13.06 -2.47
CA VAL A 86 17.47 -11.87 -2.54
C VAL A 86 17.67 -11.40 -3.99
N GLU A 87 17.90 -12.36 -4.91
CA GLU A 87 18.05 -12.06 -6.33
C GLU A 87 16.73 -11.52 -6.92
N THR A 88 15.61 -12.17 -6.60
CA THR A 88 14.28 -11.73 -7.04
C THR A 88 13.98 -10.32 -6.52
N LEU A 89 14.34 -10.01 -5.26
CA LEU A 89 14.20 -8.66 -4.72
C LEU A 89 15.06 -7.65 -5.51
N GLY A 90 16.28 -8.01 -5.87
CA GLY A 90 17.15 -7.18 -6.73
C GLY A 90 16.50 -6.88 -8.08
N ARG A 91 15.87 -7.87 -8.69
CA ARG A 91 15.13 -7.72 -9.95
C ARG A 91 13.89 -6.83 -9.79
N VAL A 92 13.13 -6.99 -8.69
CA VAL A 92 12.01 -6.08 -8.36
C VAL A 92 12.48 -4.63 -8.26
N LEU A 93 13.61 -4.40 -7.56
CA LEU A 93 14.16 -3.05 -7.41
C LEU A 93 14.72 -2.48 -8.73
N ALA A 94 15.13 -3.35 -9.65
CA ALA A 94 15.54 -2.96 -11.01
C ALA A 94 14.36 -2.65 -11.95
N GLY A 95 13.13 -2.95 -11.53
CA GLY A 95 11.92 -2.73 -12.34
C GLY A 95 11.56 -3.91 -13.26
N ASP A 96 12.15 -5.09 -13.02
CA ASP A 96 11.78 -6.29 -13.78
C ASP A 96 10.36 -6.75 -13.45
N THR A 97 9.69 -7.32 -14.44
CA THR A 97 8.42 -8.03 -14.22
C THR A 97 8.70 -9.39 -13.62
N VAL A 98 8.62 -9.49 -12.29
CA VAL A 98 8.84 -10.76 -11.54
C VAL A 98 7.54 -11.45 -11.12
N ASN A 99 6.42 -10.74 -11.13
CA ASN A 99 5.09 -11.30 -10.86
C ASN A 99 4.36 -11.59 -12.16
N GLY A 100 4.32 -12.85 -12.56
CA GLY A 100 3.64 -13.28 -13.79
C GLY A 100 2.11 -13.17 -13.74
N SER A 101 1.48 -13.04 -12.57
CA SER A 101 0.02 -12.99 -12.46
C SER A 101 -0.58 -11.69 -13.00
N GLU A 102 0.12 -10.57 -12.84
CA GLU A 102 -0.32 -9.26 -13.33
C GLU A 102 0.46 -8.78 -14.55
N ASN A 103 1.58 -9.45 -14.89
CA ASN A 103 2.49 -9.08 -15.97
C ASN A 103 2.93 -7.61 -15.91
N GLN A 104 3.17 -7.10 -14.71
CA GLN A 104 3.58 -5.73 -14.46
C GLN A 104 4.75 -5.68 -13.48
N ALA A 105 5.62 -4.68 -13.64
CA ALA A 105 6.68 -4.42 -12.68
C ALA A 105 6.11 -3.94 -11.34
N ALA A 106 6.73 -4.38 -10.24
CA ALA A 106 6.37 -3.94 -8.90
C ALA A 106 7.23 -2.72 -8.52
N SER A 107 6.79 -1.53 -8.94
CA SER A 107 7.61 -0.30 -8.88
C SER A 107 7.51 0.46 -7.55
N HIS A 108 7.23 -0.19 -6.41
CA HIS A 108 7.08 0.53 -5.14
C HIS A 108 8.36 1.25 -4.67
N GLY A 109 9.54 0.80 -5.12
CA GLY A 109 10.82 1.47 -4.85
C GLY A 109 10.94 2.83 -5.55
N ALA A 110 10.27 3.01 -6.69
CA ALA A 110 10.39 4.19 -7.53
C ALA A 110 10.04 5.50 -6.80
N LEU A 111 8.96 5.50 -6.01
CA LEU A 111 8.54 6.67 -5.21
C LEU A 111 9.51 7.01 -4.07
N ARG A 112 10.37 6.08 -3.67
CA ARG A 112 11.32 6.23 -2.56
C ARG A 112 12.75 6.44 -3.03
N ASP A 113 13.01 6.24 -4.32
CA ASP A 113 14.34 6.45 -4.88
C ASP A 113 14.66 7.94 -5.00
N ARG A 114 15.54 8.42 -4.11
CA ARG A 114 16.06 9.78 -4.09
C ARG A 114 17.47 9.91 -4.68
N THR A 115 18.01 8.85 -5.28
CA THR A 115 19.41 8.85 -5.77
C THR A 115 19.59 9.71 -7.01
N GLY A 116 18.51 10.13 -7.65
CA GLY A 116 18.55 10.94 -8.86
C GLY A 116 19.03 10.19 -10.12
N LYS A 117 19.31 8.90 -10.01
CA LYS A 117 19.68 8.06 -11.14
C LYS A 117 18.40 7.56 -11.82
N PRO A 118 18.07 8.05 -13.02
CA PRO A 118 16.91 7.55 -13.73
C PRO A 118 17.16 6.10 -14.13
N SER A 119 16.30 5.22 -13.71
CA SER A 119 16.25 3.86 -14.23
C SER A 119 14.82 3.57 -14.69
N GLY A 120 14.51 3.99 -15.93
CA GLY A 120 13.29 3.64 -16.63
C GLY A 120 12.15 4.67 -16.55
N SER A 121 11.24 4.58 -17.52
CA SER A 121 10.05 5.42 -17.69
C SER A 121 9.13 5.46 -16.47
N ASP A 122 9.05 4.34 -15.73
CA ASP A 122 8.15 4.18 -14.59
C ASP A 122 8.58 5.04 -13.40
N ILE A 123 9.91 5.21 -13.18
CA ILE A 123 10.42 6.08 -12.12
C ILE A 123 10.15 7.55 -12.41
N GLU A 124 10.29 7.96 -13.64
CA GLU A 124 9.97 9.34 -14.05
C GLU A 124 8.47 9.61 -13.92
N ALA A 125 7.63 8.67 -14.33
CA ALA A 125 6.18 8.76 -14.15
C ALA A 125 5.80 8.85 -12.68
N ALA A 126 6.38 7.98 -11.83
CA ALA A 126 6.16 7.99 -10.40
C ALA A 126 6.59 9.32 -9.74
N ARG A 127 7.72 9.90 -10.16
CA ARG A 127 8.18 11.22 -9.68
C ARG A 127 7.23 12.34 -10.07
N ARG A 128 6.83 12.40 -11.34
CA ARG A 128 5.83 13.40 -11.78
C ARG A 128 4.53 13.30 -10.99
N THR A 129 4.04 12.08 -10.75
CA THR A 129 2.85 11.87 -9.92
C THR A 129 3.09 12.35 -8.48
N PHE A 130 4.25 12.04 -7.91
CA PHE A 130 4.59 12.49 -6.55
C PHE A 130 4.66 14.02 -6.45
N ASP A 131 5.27 14.69 -7.46
CA ASP A 131 5.35 16.15 -7.49
C ASP A 131 3.94 16.77 -7.57
N ARG A 132 3.06 16.26 -8.45
CA ARG A 132 1.66 16.71 -8.55
C ARG A 132 0.90 16.54 -7.22
N MET A 133 1.04 15.38 -6.57
CA MET A 133 0.42 15.11 -5.26
C MET A 133 0.94 16.09 -4.20
N THR A 134 2.24 16.38 -4.22
CA THR A 134 2.88 17.31 -3.28
C THR A 134 2.40 18.74 -3.50
N ASP A 135 2.30 19.18 -4.75
CA ASP A 135 1.81 20.51 -5.12
C ASP A 135 0.35 20.69 -4.68
N LEU A 136 -0.52 19.71 -4.96
CA LEU A 136 -1.91 19.75 -4.54
C LEU A 136 -2.04 19.77 -3.01
N ALA A 137 -1.34 18.87 -2.30
CA ALA A 137 -1.37 18.82 -0.85
C ALA A 137 -0.87 20.14 -0.23
N THR A 138 0.16 20.75 -0.82
CA THR A 138 0.67 22.06 -0.39
C THR A 138 -0.35 23.15 -0.65
N ALA A 139 -0.98 23.18 -1.83
CA ALA A 139 -2.01 24.16 -2.16
C ALA A 139 -3.23 24.07 -1.21
N ILE A 140 -3.66 22.87 -0.84
CA ILE A 140 -4.73 22.65 0.14
C ILE A 140 -4.31 23.18 1.52
N ARG A 141 -3.12 22.81 2.01
CA ARG A 141 -2.60 23.27 3.31
C ARG A 141 -2.43 24.78 3.39
N ASP A 142 -1.93 25.39 2.32
CA ASP A 142 -1.75 26.86 2.22
C ASP A 142 -3.08 27.61 2.04
N GLY A 143 -4.20 26.90 1.83
CA GLY A 143 -5.51 27.50 1.55
C GLY A 143 -5.63 28.11 0.16
N LYS A 144 -4.78 27.69 -0.77
CA LYS A 144 -4.74 28.17 -2.17
C LYS A 144 -5.58 27.31 -3.12
N ALA A 145 -5.82 26.04 -2.73
CA ALA A 145 -6.68 25.16 -3.51
C ALA A 145 -8.14 25.59 -3.37
N THR A 146 -8.81 25.77 -4.48
CA THR A 146 -10.22 26.12 -4.54
C THR A 146 -10.99 25.10 -5.36
N GLY A 147 -12.26 24.87 -4.99
CA GLY A 147 -13.20 24.12 -5.82
C GLY A 147 -13.66 24.92 -7.04
N ALA A 148 -14.50 24.31 -7.87
CA ALA A 148 -15.03 24.89 -9.09
C ALA A 148 -15.77 26.22 -8.88
N THR A 149 -16.35 26.44 -7.70
CA THR A 149 -17.06 27.67 -7.30
C THR A 149 -16.15 28.75 -6.71
N GLY A 150 -14.83 28.49 -6.62
CA GLY A 150 -13.85 29.40 -6.02
C GLY A 150 -13.75 29.33 -4.49
N HIS A 151 -14.53 28.46 -3.84
CA HIS A 151 -14.42 28.25 -2.41
C HIS A 151 -13.15 27.46 -2.06
N ARG A 152 -12.48 27.87 -0.97
CA ARG A 152 -11.29 27.17 -0.46
C ARG A 152 -11.64 25.73 -0.09
N ILE A 153 -10.83 24.79 -0.50
CA ILE A 153 -10.96 23.39 -0.09
C ILE A 153 -10.50 23.22 1.37
N THR A 154 -11.40 22.71 2.19
CA THR A 154 -11.18 22.46 3.63
C THR A 154 -11.53 21.05 4.05
N ALA A 155 -12.11 20.25 3.16
CA ALA A 155 -12.43 18.86 3.44
C ALA A 155 -12.00 17.92 2.31
N LEU A 156 -11.58 16.72 2.69
CA LEU A 156 -11.24 15.61 1.79
C LEU A 156 -12.04 14.38 2.25
N VAL A 157 -12.78 13.76 1.33
CA VAL A 157 -13.47 12.49 1.57
C VAL A 157 -12.84 11.43 0.70
N HIS A 158 -12.18 10.47 1.34
CA HIS A 158 -11.47 9.39 0.66
C HIS A 158 -12.35 8.16 0.52
N LEU A 159 -12.55 7.72 -0.71
CA LEU A 159 -13.32 6.52 -1.08
C LEU A 159 -12.35 5.42 -1.54
N GLY A 160 -12.37 4.28 -0.87
CA GLY A 160 -11.52 3.15 -1.24
C GLY A 160 -11.73 1.99 -0.30
N ILE A 161 -11.40 0.77 -0.75
CA ILE A 161 -11.57 -0.46 0.05
C ILE A 161 -10.26 -1.24 0.15
N GLY A 162 -10.08 -2.01 1.20
CA GLY A 162 -8.89 -2.84 1.40
C GLY A 162 -7.60 -2.03 1.37
N GLY A 163 -6.67 -2.39 0.49
CA GLY A 163 -5.39 -1.68 0.36
C GLY A 163 -5.51 -0.22 -0.08
N SER A 164 -6.56 0.14 -0.79
CA SER A 164 -6.85 1.51 -1.17
C SER A 164 -7.38 2.37 -0.01
N HIS A 165 -7.81 1.76 1.09
CA HIS A 165 -8.29 2.45 2.29
C HIS A 165 -7.29 2.37 3.46
N LEU A 166 -6.83 1.15 3.80
CA LEU A 166 -6.11 0.91 5.05
C LEU A 166 -4.79 1.67 5.16
N GLY A 167 -4.04 1.79 4.05
CA GLY A 167 -2.78 2.54 4.00
C GLY A 167 -2.99 4.03 4.27
N PRO A 168 -3.85 4.73 3.50
CA PRO A 168 -4.18 6.13 3.73
C PRO A 168 -4.75 6.41 5.12
N ALA A 169 -5.70 5.59 5.60
CA ALA A 169 -6.30 5.74 6.92
C ALA A 169 -5.26 5.60 8.04
N LEU A 170 -4.39 4.57 7.95
CA LEU A 170 -3.28 4.39 8.88
C LEU A 170 -2.35 5.61 8.90
N ALA A 171 -1.99 6.14 7.72
CA ALA A 171 -1.09 7.28 7.63
C ALA A 171 -1.70 8.54 8.27
N VAL A 172 -2.97 8.81 8.02
CA VAL A 172 -3.68 9.96 8.62
C VAL A 172 -3.80 9.80 10.13
N ASP A 173 -4.15 8.62 10.65
CA ASP A 173 -4.25 8.39 12.10
C ASP A 173 -2.89 8.47 12.78
N ALA A 174 -1.85 7.85 12.21
CA ALA A 174 -0.50 7.88 12.77
C ALA A 174 0.10 9.30 12.78
N LEU A 175 -0.24 10.13 11.80
CA LEU A 175 0.29 11.48 11.63
C LEU A 175 -0.71 12.57 12.05
N LYS A 176 -1.75 12.24 12.79
CA LYS A 176 -2.81 13.18 13.19
C LYS A 176 -2.29 14.46 13.88
N HIS A 177 -1.17 14.37 14.57
CA HIS A 177 -0.53 15.54 15.20
C HIS A 177 0.09 16.52 14.18
N HIS A 178 0.25 16.11 12.93
CA HIS A 178 0.76 16.91 11.81
C HIS A 178 -0.35 17.34 10.83
N THR A 179 -1.60 16.96 11.11
CA THR A 179 -2.75 17.37 10.29
C THR A 179 -2.96 18.87 10.41
N HIS A 180 -3.26 19.54 9.30
CA HIS A 180 -3.58 20.97 9.31
C HIS A 180 -4.92 21.19 10.03
N PRO A 181 -5.02 22.16 10.97
CA PRO A 181 -6.22 22.34 11.80
C PRO A 181 -7.49 22.69 10.98
N ASP A 182 -7.31 23.37 9.83
CA ASP A 182 -8.41 23.80 8.97
C ASP A 182 -8.76 22.76 7.88
N VAL A 183 -8.14 21.58 7.88
CA VAL A 183 -8.39 20.53 6.88
C VAL A 183 -8.95 19.28 7.55
N THR A 184 -10.17 18.94 7.17
CA THR A 184 -10.84 17.71 7.62
C THR A 184 -10.59 16.59 6.61
N ILE A 185 -10.19 15.41 7.08
CA ILE A 185 -10.01 14.22 6.24
C ILE A 185 -10.93 13.13 6.78
N ARG A 186 -11.80 12.59 5.92
CA ARG A 186 -12.71 11.51 6.25
C ARG A 186 -12.59 10.37 5.26
N PHE A 187 -13.02 9.20 5.66
CA PHE A 187 -12.90 7.97 4.90
C PHE A 187 -14.24 7.27 4.81
N SER A 188 -14.55 6.73 3.63
CA SER A 188 -15.59 5.74 3.45
C SER A 188 -15.01 4.52 2.73
N SER A 189 -15.27 3.33 3.26
CA SER A 189 -14.68 2.07 2.81
C SER A 189 -15.68 0.93 2.71
N ALA A 190 -16.95 1.19 2.96
CA ALA A 190 -18.03 0.21 2.88
C ALA A 190 -18.95 0.50 1.69
N ILE A 191 -19.73 -0.53 1.31
CA ILE A 191 -20.85 -0.37 0.36
C ILE A 191 -22.09 0.19 1.07
N ASP A 192 -22.06 0.20 2.40
CA ASP A 192 -23.13 0.72 3.23
C ASP A 192 -23.26 2.23 3.07
N THR A 193 -24.47 2.69 2.83
CA THR A 193 -24.76 4.13 2.68
C THR A 193 -24.49 4.90 3.97
N ASP A 194 -24.70 4.29 5.13
CA ASP A 194 -24.50 4.96 6.42
C ASP A 194 -23.02 5.35 6.63
N ASP A 195 -22.05 4.56 6.13
CA ASP A 195 -20.61 4.86 6.18
C ASP A 195 -20.27 6.11 5.36
N LEU A 196 -20.84 6.24 4.18
CA LEU A 196 -20.66 7.42 3.34
C LEU A 196 -21.41 8.64 3.91
N ASP A 197 -22.65 8.46 4.37
CA ASP A 197 -23.46 9.54 4.95
C ASP A 197 -22.76 10.12 6.19
N GLU A 198 -22.15 9.28 7.04
CA GLU A 198 -21.33 9.74 8.16
C GLU A 198 -20.11 10.52 7.68
N ALA A 199 -19.41 10.01 6.64
CA ALA A 199 -18.25 10.69 6.08
C ALA A 199 -18.58 12.06 5.47
N LEU A 200 -19.76 12.25 4.88
CA LEU A 200 -20.22 13.50 4.28
C LEU A 200 -20.92 14.43 5.29
N SER A 201 -21.36 13.90 6.43
CA SER A 201 -22.18 14.65 7.40
C SER A 201 -21.52 15.95 7.85
N GLY A 202 -22.24 17.07 7.69
CA GLY A 202 -21.81 18.41 8.10
C GLY A 202 -20.69 19.01 7.26
N LEU A 203 -20.32 18.37 6.13
CA LEU A 203 -19.40 18.97 5.16
C LEU A 203 -20.16 19.87 4.18
N ASP A 204 -19.47 20.87 3.67
CA ASP A 204 -19.96 21.77 2.62
C ASP A 204 -19.43 21.27 1.26
N PRO A 205 -20.32 20.89 0.31
CA PRO A 205 -19.93 20.44 -1.03
C PRO A 205 -18.96 21.39 -1.74
N GLN A 206 -19.15 22.70 -1.58
CA GLN A 206 -18.32 23.73 -2.24
C GLN A 206 -16.87 23.75 -1.76
N SER A 207 -16.61 23.21 -0.56
CA SER A 207 -15.30 23.19 0.09
C SER A 207 -14.72 21.77 0.23
N THR A 208 -15.35 20.77 -0.38
CA THR A 208 -14.99 19.36 -0.26
C THR A 208 -14.45 18.79 -1.57
N LEU A 209 -13.33 18.06 -1.51
CA LEU A 209 -12.85 17.20 -2.57
C LEU A 209 -13.11 15.73 -2.22
N VAL A 210 -13.57 14.96 -3.19
CA VAL A 210 -13.71 13.50 -3.10
C VAL A 210 -12.52 12.84 -3.79
N VAL A 211 -11.78 12.02 -3.05
CA VAL A 211 -10.62 11.27 -3.56
C VAL A 211 -11.01 9.81 -3.71
N VAL A 212 -11.24 9.36 -4.94
CA VAL A 212 -11.60 7.98 -5.24
C VAL A 212 -10.34 7.15 -5.56
N CYS A 213 -10.07 6.13 -4.75
CA CYS A 213 -8.88 5.30 -4.88
C CYS A 213 -9.26 3.86 -5.28
N SER A 214 -8.95 3.49 -6.52
CA SER A 214 -9.16 2.13 -7.03
C SER A 214 -8.18 1.83 -8.17
N LYS A 215 -7.31 0.81 -8.00
CA LYS A 215 -6.30 0.44 -8.99
C LYS A 215 -6.91 0.17 -10.37
N SER A 216 -7.95 -0.65 -10.44
CA SER A 216 -8.61 -1.05 -11.68
C SER A 216 -9.77 -0.14 -12.10
N PHE A 217 -10.23 0.72 -11.20
CA PHE A 217 -11.43 1.53 -11.35
C PHE A 217 -12.69 0.72 -11.72
N THR A 218 -12.77 -0.53 -11.18
CA THR A 218 -13.87 -1.48 -11.41
C THR A 218 -14.45 -2.04 -10.11
N THR A 219 -13.91 -1.63 -8.94
CA THR A 219 -14.37 -2.09 -7.63
C THR A 219 -15.77 -1.55 -7.36
N ILE A 220 -16.76 -2.45 -7.31
CA ILE A 220 -18.18 -2.08 -7.27
C ILE A 220 -18.50 -1.19 -6.07
N GLU A 221 -17.98 -1.53 -4.89
CA GLU A 221 -18.21 -0.78 -3.66
C GLU A 221 -17.69 0.66 -3.76
N THR A 222 -16.46 0.81 -4.27
CA THR A 222 -15.83 2.13 -4.45
C THR A 222 -16.59 2.97 -5.49
N LEU A 223 -17.03 2.33 -6.59
CA LEU A 223 -17.78 3.05 -7.63
C LEU A 223 -19.18 3.43 -7.18
N LYS A 224 -19.84 2.62 -6.35
CA LYS A 224 -21.14 2.97 -5.76
C LYS A 224 -21.03 4.10 -4.75
N ALA A 225 -19.98 4.10 -3.93
CA ALA A 225 -19.69 5.23 -3.05
C ALA A 225 -19.37 6.51 -3.84
N LEU A 226 -18.66 6.40 -4.97
CA LEU A 226 -18.42 7.52 -5.88
C LEU A 226 -19.72 8.05 -6.49
N ASP A 227 -20.62 7.17 -6.99
CA ASP A 227 -21.90 7.56 -7.57
C ASP A 227 -22.71 8.37 -6.54
N ALA A 228 -22.83 7.88 -5.29
CA ALA A 228 -23.56 8.57 -4.23
C ALA A 228 -22.89 9.89 -3.77
N ALA A 229 -21.55 9.92 -3.72
CA ALA A 229 -20.82 11.16 -3.41
C ALA A 229 -21.00 12.22 -4.53
N LEU A 230 -21.05 11.79 -5.80
CA LEU A 230 -21.35 12.67 -6.93
C LEU A 230 -22.78 13.19 -6.87
N ASP A 231 -23.77 12.38 -6.50
CA ASP A 231 -25.15 12.82 -6.30
C ASP A 231 -25.20 13.93 -5.21
N TRP A 232 -24.48 13.73 -4.10
CA TRP A 232 -24.38 14.71 -3.03
C TRP A 232 -23.71 16.02 -3.49
N LEU A 233 -22.60 15.95 -4.24
CA LEU A 233 -21.94 17.12 -4.83
C LEU A 233 -22.84 17.82 -5.83
N THR A 234 -23.50 17.06 -6.72
CA THR A 234 -24.34 17.59 -7.80
C THR A 234 -25.55 18.35 -7.26
N ALA A 235 -26.08 17.95 -6.12
CA ALA A 235 -27.23 18.62 -5.50
C ALA A 235 -26.94 20.10 -5.18
N ASP A 236 -25.68 20.48 -4.93
CA ASP A 236 -25.27 21.85 -4.64
C ASP A 236 -24.49 22.51 -5.79
N LEU A 237 -23.64 21.74 -6.50
CA LEU A 237 -22.71 22.25 -7.49
C LEU A 237 -23.21 22.11 -8.95
N GLY A 238 -24.24 21.29 -9.18
CA GLY A 238 -24.72 21.03 -10.53
C GLY A 238 -23.66 20.39 -11.43
N ASP A 239 -23.51 20.87 -12.65
CA ASP A 239 -22.65 20.29 -13.68
C ASP A 239 -21.14 20.34 -13.37
N VAL A 240 -20.71 21.20 -12.43
CA VAL A 240 -19.30 21.31 -12.04
C VAL A 240 -18.91 20.39 -10.88
N ALA A 241 -19.82 19.53 -10.41
CA ALA A 241 -19.59 18.59 -9.31
C ALA A 241 -18.40 17.65 -9.59
N ILE A 242 -18.21 17.25 -10.84
CA ILE A 242 -17.13 16.35 -11.24
C ILE A 242 -15.73 16.96 -11.02
N ASP A 243 -15.60 18.27 -11.08
CA ASP A 243 -14.36 19.01 -10.83
C ASP A 243 -13.93 18.95 -9.35
N HIS A 244 -14.80 18.45 -8.48
CA HIS A 244 -14.50 18.16 -7.08
C HIS A 244 -14.11 16.69 -6.83
N VAL A 245 -13.82 15.93 -7.89
CA VAL A 245 -13.41 14.50 -7.78
C VAL A 245 -12.00 14.30 -8.30
N ILE A 246 -11.17 13.64 -7.50
CA ILE A 246 -9.81 13.24 -7.86
C ILE A 246 -9.74 11.71 -7.87
N ALA A 247 -9.20 11.12 -8.95
CA ALA A 247 -9.00 9.68 -9.07
C ALA A 247 -7.54 9.29 -8.79
N VAL A 248 -7.35 8.33 -7.89
CA VAL A 248 -6.07 7.65 -7.68
C VAL A 248 -6.17 6.25 -8.28
N THR A 249 -5.67 6.09 -9.50
CA THR A 249 -5.86 4.88 -10.29
C THR A 249 -4.75 4.65 -11.31
N THR A 250 -4.56 3.40 -11.74
CA THR A 250 -3.78 3.08 -12.96
C THR A 250 -4.67 2.95 -14.20
N ALA A 251 -5.98 2.94 -14.01
CA ALA A 251 -7.00 2.80 -15.04
C ALA A 251 -7.53 4.18 -15.49
N VAL A 252 -6.65 5.03 -16.00
CA VAL A 252 -6.94 6.45 -16.35
C VAL A 252 -8.14 6.57 -17.29
N ARG A 253 -8.22 5.71 -18.31
CA ARG A 253 -9.33 5.74 -19.28
C ARG A 253 -10.69 5.53 -18.60
N GLN A 254 -10.78 4.58 -17.65
CA GLN A 254 -12.02 4.30 -16.93
C GLN A 254 -12.45 5.50 -16.03
N ALA A 255 -11.49 6.25 -15.50
CA ALA A 255 -11.77 7.48 -14.77
C ALA A 255 -12.27 8.58 -15.73
N GLN A 256 -11.62 8.73 -16.88
CA GLN A 256 -12.04 9.67 -17.94
C GLN A 256 -13.42 9.38 -18.50
N ASP A 257 -13.78 8.10 -18.68
CA ASP A 257 -15.12 7.67 -19.12
C ASP A 257 -16.24 8.11 -18.13
N ARG A 258 -15.86 8.44 -16.89
CA ARG A 258 -16.75 9.01 -15.87
C ARG A 258 -16.65 10.54 -15.74
N GLY A 259 -15.89 11.19 -16.61
CA GLY A 259 -15.72 12.63 -16.65
C GLY A 259 -14.59 13.19 -15.79
N ILE A 260 -13.82 12.34 -15.06
CA ILE A 260 -12.69 12.77 -14.25
C ILE A 260 -11.50 13.03 -15.17
N GLN A 261 -10.99 14.25 -15.19
CA GLN A 261 -9.92 14.68 -16.09
C GLN A 261 -8.52 14.23 -15.61
N ASP A 262 -7.54 14.18 -16.52
CA ASP A 262 -6.16 13.73 -16.23
C ASP A 262 -5.36 14.69 -15.33
N ASP A 263 -5.82 15.89 -15.17
CA ASP A 263 -5.21 16.97 -14.38
C ASP A 263 -5.79 17.08 -12.95
N HIS A 264 -6.71 16.18 -12.64
CA HIS A 264 -7.39 16.06 -11.34
C HIS A 264 -6.95 14.85 -10.54
#